data_27486021aa92364f962270ee0064d4bf
#
_entry.id   27486021aa92364f962270ee0064d4bf
#
_cell.length_a   1.000
_cell.length_b   1.000
_cell.length_c   1.000
_cell.angle_alpha   90.00
_cell.angle_beta   90.00
_cell.angle_gamma   90.00
#
_symmetry.space_group_name_H-M   'P 1'
#
loop_
_entity.id
_entity.type
_entity.pdbx_description
1 polymer ?
#
loop_
_entity_poly.entity_id
_entity_poly.type
_entity_poly.pdbx_seq_one_letter_code
_entity_poly.pdbx_strand_id
1 'polypeptide(L)'
;MNKRFFIFSAAILAFAGMSAQTSGIDAVLQQIEANNKELQANSHLISSQKLENKTNNNLPDPTLSYAHLWDSKNSDETVGEMVISQSFDFPTLYATRGKMNRLKTNALDAQATAFRQQILLQAKEVCLDIIMLQRQQALLDERLKNAEELSAMYTRRLETGDANALETNKINLELLNVRTEARMNQTALNNKLKELLVLNGNQPLTPGRPRPDTTPDAQTLGLTEYPAVPLPADF
;
A
#
# COMPACT_ATOMS: atom_id res chain seq x y z
N MET A 1 -25.60 -10.76 -55.43
CA MET A 1 -24.25 -10.58 -54.89
C MET A 1 -24.36 -9.91 -53.53
N ASN A 2 -24.19 -10.69 -52.55
CA ASN A 2 -23.61 -10.53 -51.19
C ASN A 2 -24.20 -9.49 -50.22
N LYS A 3 -25.36 -9.85 -49.64
CA LYS A 3 -25.91 -9.24 -48.41
C LYS A 3 -25.47 -9.97 -47.12
N ARG A 4 -24.48 -10.87 -47.18
CA ARG A 4 -24.09 -11.73 -46.04
C ARG A 4 -22.83 -11.28 -45.28
N PHE A 5 -22.19 -10.19 -45.67
CA PHE A 5 -20.93 -9.71 -45.04
C PHE A 5 -21.12 -8.58 -44.00
N PHE A 6 -22.33 -8.03 -43.85
CA PHE A 6 -22.58 -6.91 -42.94
C PHE A 6 -23.03 -7.30 -41.52
N ILE A 7 -23.31 -8.57 -41.25
CA ILE A 7 -23.81 -9.03 -39.94
C ILE A 7 -22.68 -9.42 -38.97
N PHE A 8 -21.47 -9.69 -39.50
CA PHE A 8 -20.33 -10.09 -38.61
C PHE A 8 -19.57 -8.93 -38.02
N SER A 9 -19.74 -7.70 -38.49
CA SER A 9 -19.03 -6.51 -37.98
C SER A 9 -19.72 -5.82 -36.78
N ALA A 10 -20.99 -6.13 -36.52
CA ALA A 10 -21.76 -5.50 -35.44
C ALA A 10 -21.63 -6.23 -34.08
N ALA A 11 -21.10 -7.46 -34.05
CA ALA A 11 -20.98 -8.27 -32.83
C ALA A 11 -19.70 -8.03 -32.00
N ILE A 12 -18.73 -7.30 -32.54
CA ILE A 12 -17.42 -7.06 -31.88
C ILE A 12 -17.43 -5.78 -31.00
N LEU A 13 -18.41 -4.90 -31.14
CA LEU A 13 -18.51 -3.63 -30.41
C LEU A 13 -19.27 -3.70 -29.07
N ALA A 14 -19.82 -4.87 -28.69
CA ALA A 14 -20.61 -5.02 -27.46
C ALA A 14 -19.81 -5.50 -26.24
N PHE A 15 -18.49 -5.72 -26.36
CA PHE A 15 -17.65 -6.19 -25.23
C PHE A 15 -16.86 -5.10 -24.48
N ALA A 16 -17.07 -3.83 -24.81
CA ALA A 16 -16.32 -2.71 -24.20
C ALA A 16 -17.02 -2.07 -22.98
N GLY A 17 -17.94 -2.76 -22.30
CA GLY A 17 -18.76 -2.16 -21.25
C GLY A 17 -18.88 -2.92 -19.93
N MET A 18 -18.17 -4.02 -19.71
CA MET A 18 -18.08 -4.63 -18.38
C MET A 18 -16.88 -4.05 -17.63
N SER A 19 -16.96 -2.77 -17.25
CA SER A 19 -16.21 -2.29 -16.12
C SER A 19 -16.73 -3.06 -14.90
N ALA A 20 -15.99 -4.08 -14.47
CA ALA A 20 -16.19 -4.68 -13.17
C ALA A 20 -16.24 -3.52 -12.17
N GLN A 21 -17.36 -3.36 -11.46
CA GLN A 21 -17.43 -2.44 -10.31
C GLN A 21 -16.42 -2.98 -9.29
N THR A 22 -15.23 -2.45 -9.36
CA THR A 22 -14.18 -2.70 -8.36
C THR A 22 -14.76 -2.21 -7.04
N SER A 23 -14.78 -3.04 -5.99
CA SER A 23 -15.23 -2.59 -4.67
C SER A 23 -14.42 -1.36 -4.29
N GLY A 24 -15.00 -0.43 -3.51
CA GLY A 24 -14.30 0.81 -3.14
C GLY A 24 -12.94 0.54 -2.51
N ILE A 25 -12.79 -0.55 -1.73
CA ILE A 25 -11.51 -0.98 -1.15
C ILE A 25 -10.51 -1.39 -2.25
N ASP A 26 -10.93 -2.17 -3.24
CA ASP A 26 -10.02 -2.63 -4.30
C ASP A 26 -9.47 -1.46 -5.13
N ALA A 27 -10.28 -0.42 -5.37
CA ALA A 27 -9.82 0.80 -6.04
C ALA A 27 -8.77 1.54 -5.22
N VAL A 28 -8.93 1.60 -3.88
CA VAL A 28 -7.94 2.18 -2.97
C VAL A 28 -6.66 1.35 -2.96
N LEU A 29 -6.75 0.02 -2.90
CA LEU A 29 -5.59 -0.87 -2.94
C LEU A 29 -4.79 -0.73 -4.23
N GLN A 30 -5.45 -0.58 -5.38
CA GLN A 30 -4.78 -0.33 -6.66
C GLN A 30 -4.02 1.00 -6.68
N GLN A 31 -4.59 2.07 -6.10
CA GLN A 31 -3.91 3.36 -5.97
C GLN A 31 -2.68 3.26 -5.06
N ILE A 32 -2.81 2.57 -3.92
CA ILE A 32 -1.70 2.35 -3.00
C ILE A 32 -0.59 1.53 -3.68
N GLU A 33 -0.94 0.48 -4.41
CA GLU A 33 0.04 -0.31 -5.15
C GLU A 33 0.86 0.52 -6.14
N ALA A 34 0.22 1.47 -6.81
CA ALA A 34 0.88 2.35 -7.77
C ALA A 34 1.74 3.43 -7.11
N ASN A 35 1.30 3.97 -5.96
CA ASN A 35 1.88 5.18 -5.36
C ASN A 35 2.79 4.91 -4.16
N ASN A 36 2.72 3.71 -3.56
CA ASN A 36 3.46 3.39 -2.35
C ASN A 36 4.97 3.45 -2.58
N LYS A 37 5.66 4.28 -1.77
CA LYS A 37 7.10 4.52 -1.90
C LYS A 37 7.95 3.33 -1.48
N GLU A 38 7.48 2.53 -0.53
CA GLU A 38 8.18 1.32 -0.08
C GLU A 38 8.15 0.24 -1.16
N LEU A 39 7.01 0.06 -1.85
CA LEU A 39 6.92 -0.85 -3.00
C LEU A 39 7.84 -0.42 -4.13
N GLN A 40 7.91 0.88 -4.43
CA GLN A 40 8.82 1.41 -5.45
C GLN A 40 10.28 1.18 -5.06
N ALA A 41 10.66 1.50 -3.81
CA ALA A 41 12.01 1.28 -3.30
C ALA A 41 12.40 -0.21 -3.33
N ASN A 42 11.50 -1.09 -2.87
CA ASN A 42 11.73 -2.54 -2.91
C ASN A 42 11.89 -3.06 -4.35
N SER A 43 11.10 -2.56 -5.30
CA SER A 43 11.22 -2.91 -6.72
C SER A 43 12.61 -2.56 -7.28
N HIS A 44 13.13 -1.36 -6.95
CA HIS A 44 14.47 -0.95 -7.35
C HIS A 44 15.56 -1.81 -6.68
N LEU A 45 15.42 -2.12 -5.39
CA LEU A 45 16.34 -2.99 -4.65
C LEU A 45 16.40 -4.40 -5.28
N ILE A 46 15.26 -5.02 -5.53
CA ILE A 46 15.17 -6.33 -6.18
C ILE A 46 15.79 -6.31 -7.58
N SER A 47 15.55 -5.24 -8.35
CA SER A 47 16.14 -5.07 -9.68
C SER A 47 17.67 -4.97 -9.62
N SER A 48 18.22 -4.22 -8.67
CA SER A 48 19.65 -4.11 -8.42
C SER A 48 20.26 -5.47 -8.07
N GLN A 49 19.67 -6.20 -7.13
CA GLN A 49 20.14 -7.53 -6.72
C GLN A 49 20.08 -8.57 -7.87
N LYS A 50 19.09 -8.47 -8.75
CA LYS A 50 19.02 -9.31 -9.96
C LYS A 50 20.13 -9.01 -10.93
N LEU A 51 20.50 -7.73 -11.09
CA LEU A 51 21.65 -7.33 -11.92
C LEU A 51 22.97 -7.84 -11.32
N GLU A 52 23.13 -7.70 -10.01
CA GLU A 52 24.29 -8.24 -9.29
C GLU A 52 24.41 -9.76 -9.48
N ASN A 53 23.31 -10.50 -9.37
CA ASN A 53 23.31 -11.95 -9.62
C ASN A 53 23.75 -12.29 -11.07
N LYS A 54 23.46 -11.44 -12.05
CA LYS A 54 23.93 -11.66 -13.43
C LYS A 54 25.44 -11.44 -13.56
N THR A 55 25.98 -10.39 -12.91
CA THR A 55 27.40 -10.07 -12.99
C THR A 55 28.29 -11.09 -12.31
N ASN A 56 27.78 -11.80 -11.30
CA ASN A 56 28.52 -12.84 -10.57
C ASN A 56 28.93 -14.08 -11.42
N ASN A 57 28.46 -14.19 -12.66
CA ASN A 57 28.80 -15.27 -13.57
C ASN A 57 29.56 -14.78 -14.82
N ASN A 58 30.10 -13.57 -14.77
CA ASN A 58 30.95 -13.06 -15.84
C ASN A 58 32.34 -13.71 -15.78
N LEU A 59 33.01 -13.68 -16.94
CA LEU A 59 34.44 -13.99 -17.01
C LEU A 59 35.20 -12.94 -16.20
N PRO A 60 36.29 -13.32 -15.51
CA PRO A 60 37.24 -12.36 -14.95
C PRO A 60 37.76 -11.39 -16.03
N ASP A 61 38.00 -10.14 -15.63
CA ASP A 61 38.48 -9.17 -16.55
C ASP A 61 39.87 -9.50 -17.07
N PRO A 62 40.21 -9.29 -18.38
CA PRO A 62 41.55 -9.44 -18.89
C PRO A 62 42.45 -8.39 -18.26
N THR A 63 43.63 -8.77 -17.86
CA THR A 63 44.66 -7.86 -17.36
C THR A 63 45.69 -7.59 -18.43
N LEU A 64 45.99 -6.31 -18.67
CA LEU A 64 47.06 -5.85 -19.53
C LEU A 64 48.12 -5.21 -18.65
N SER A 65 49.32 -5.77 -18.64
CA SER A 65 50.48 -5.18 -17.98
C SER A 65 51.57 -4.83 -18.99
N TYR A 66 52.15 -3.66 -18.79
CA TYR A 66 53.32 -3.22 -19.54
C TYR A 66 54.43 -2.93 -18.54
N ALA A 67 55.56 -3.63 -18.72
CA ALA A 67 56.79 -3.42 -17.95
C ALA A 67 57.86 -2.88 -18.87
N HIS A 68 58.47 -1.78 -18.46
CA HIS A 68 59.63 -1.22 -19.12
C HIS A 68 60.86 -1.56 -18.26
N LEU A 69 61.72 -2.42 -18.80
CA LEU A 69 62.93 -2.88 -18.11
C LEU A 69 64.14 -2.05 -18.62
N TRP A 70 64.79 -1.39 -17.67
CA TRP A 70 66.04 -0.64 -17.93
C TRP A 70 67.21 -1.51 -17.48
N ASP A 71 68.15 -1.77 -18.40
CA ASP A 71 69.39 -2.42 -17.99
C ASP A 71 70.34 -1.38 -17.35
N SER A 72 70.72 -1.66 -16.08
CA SER A 72 71.60 -0.79 -15.28
C SER A 72 73.05 -0.77 -15.75
N LYS A 73 73.49 -1.68 -16.65
CA LYS A 73 74.85 -1.83 -17.09
C LYS A 73 75.09 -1.39 -18.53
N ASN A 74 74.09 -1.40 -19.39
CA ASN A 74 74.12 -0.90 -20.75
C ASN A 74 72.94 0.02 -20.99
N SER A 75 73.19 1.31 -21.03
CA SER A 75 72.14 2.34 -21.18
C SER A 75 71.46 2.38 -22.55
N ASP A 76 71.84 1.53 -23.50
CA ASP A 76 71.33 1.52 -24.88
C ASP A 76 70.34 0.38 -25.17
N GLU A 77 70.16 -0.58 -24.25
CA GLU A 77 69.15 -1.66 -24.42
C GLU A 77 67.98 -1.48 -23.43
N THR A 78 66.86 -0.99 -23.98
CA THR A 78 65.60 -0.95 -23.27
C THR A 78 64.69 -2.05 -23.78
N VAL A 79 64.19 -2.93 -22.91
CA VAL A 79 63.25 -4.01 -23.26
C VAL A 79 61.87 -3.66 -22.71
N GLY A 80 60.91 -3.51 -23.62
CA GLY A 80 59.50 -3.38 -23.24
C GLY A 80 58.81 -4.75 -23.25
N GLU A 81 58.20 -5.13 -22.13
CA GLU A 81 57.41 -6.35 -22.06
C GLU A 81 55.93 -5.96 -21.91
N MET A 82 55.10 -6.46 -22.81
CA MET A 82 53.64 -6.35 -22.74
C MET A 82 53.02 -7.73 -22.53
N VAL A 83 52.34 -7.90 -21.41
CA VAL A 83 51.65 -9.17 -21.04
C VAL A 83 50.17 -8.94 -21.01
N ILE A 84 49.44 -9.74 -21.80
CA ILE A 84 48.00 -9.85 -21.73
C ILE A 84 47.67 -11.20 -21.08
N SER A 85 46.97 -11.17 -19.96
CA SER A 85 46.54 -12.42 -19.29
C SER A 85 45.04 -12.45 -19.08
N GLN A 86 44.45 -13.60 -19.38
CA GLN A 86 43.04 -13.91 -19.17
C GLN A 86 42.93 -15.21 -18.38
N SER A 87 42.28 -15.15 -17.23
CA SER A 87 41.98 -16.33 -16.44
C SER A 87 40.60 -16.89 -16.77
N PHE A 88 40.46 -18.20 -16.71
CA PHE A 88 39.19 -18.93 -16.92
C PHE A 88 39.01 -19.93 -15.78
N ASP A 89 37.82 -19.88 -15.18
CA ASP A 89 37.39 -20.93 -14.25
C ASP A 89 36.99 -22.22 -15.03
N PHE A 90 36.94 -23.35 -14.34
CA PHE A 90 36.51 -24.59 -14.97
C PHE A 90 35.05 -24.50 -15.45
N PRO A 91 34.67 -24.96 -16.66
CA PRO A 91 33.35 -24.76 -17.26
C PRO A 91 32.15 -25.16 -16.40
N THR A 92 32.28 -26.24 -15.58
CA THR A 92 31.21 -26.67 -14.67
C THR A 92 30.90 -25.63 -13.58
N LEU A 93 31.86 -24.80 -13.23
CA LEU A 93 31.70 -23.75 -12.22
C LEU A 93 30.75 -22.65 -12.74
N TYR A 94 30.87 -22.22 -13.98
CA TYR A 94 29.95 -21.29 -14.63
C TYR A 94 28.53 -21.86 -14.72
N ALA A 95 28.38 -23.16 -15.06
CA ALA A 95 27.10 -23.83 -15.12
C ALA A 95 26.43 -23.90 -13.74
N THR A 96 27.20 -24.18 -12.68
CA THR A 96 26.70 -24.25 -11.30
C THR A 96 26.34 -22.86 -10.77
N ARG A 97 27.20 -21.85 -11.01
CA ARG A 97 26.88 -20.43 -10.67
C ARG A 97 25.62 -19.97 -11.39
N GLY A 98 25.45 -20.32 -12.67
CA GLY A 98 24.24 -19.98 -13.44
C GLY A 98 22.96 -20.57 -12.82
N LYS A 99 23.00 -21.85 -12.38
CA LYS A 99 21.88 -22.48 -11.67
C LYS A 99 21.59 -21.78 -10.33
N MET A 100 22.63 -21.49 -9.55
CA MET A 100 22.51 -20.79 -8.27
C MET A 100 21.91 -19.38 -8.46
N ASN A 101 22.40 -18.63 -9.44
CA ASN A 101 21.89 -17.27 -9.73
C ASN A 101 20.43 -17.28 -10.16
N ARG A 102 20.00 -18.32 -10.89
CA ARG A 102 18.58 -18.48 -11.25
C ARG A 102 17.71 -18.77 -10.01
N LEU A 103 18.17 -19.62 -9.09
CA LEU A 103 17.47 -19.90 -7.84
C LEU A 103 17.40 -18.65 -6.95
N LYS A 104 18.50 -17.90 -6.83
CA LYS A 104 18.52 -16.62 -6.12
C LYS A 104 17.54 -15.61 -6.72
N THR A 105 17.48 -15.50 -8.04
CA THR A 105 16.55 -14.62 -8.74
C THR A 105 15.09 -15.01 -8.46
N ASN A 106 14.76 -16.30 -8.49
CA ASN A 106 13.42 -16.80 -8.14
C ASN A 106 13.06 -16.50 -6.68
N ALA A 107 14.03 -16.63 -5.76
CA ALA A 107 13.84 -16.27 -4.35
C ALA A 107 13.56 -14.75 -4.17
N LEU A 108 14.26 -13.89 -4.92
CA LEU A 108 14.01 -12.45 -4.93
C LEU A 108 12.61 -12.11 -5.46
N ASP A 109 12.13 -12.82 -6.49
CA ASP A 109 10.76 -12.65 -7.01
C ASP A 109 9.71 -13.05 -5.99
N ALA A 110 9.93 -14.16 -5.29
CA ALA A 110 9.04 -14.59 -4.20
C ALA A 110 9.04 -13.58 -3.04
N GLN A 111 10.21 -13.04 -2.68
CA GLN A 111 10.33 -11.99 -1.65
C GLN A 111 9.60 -10.71 -2.05
N ALA A 112 9.75 -10.26 -3.31
CA ALA A 112 9.03 -9.09 -3.82
C ALA A 112 7.51 -9.29 -3.75
N THR A 113 7.03 -10.48 -4.13
CA THR A 113 5.60 -10.83 -4.07
C THR A 113 5.08 -10.82 -2.63
N ALA A 114 5.82 -11.44 -1.70
CA ALA A 114 5.45 -11.47 -0.28
C ALA A 114 5.39 -10.05 0.32
N PHE A 115 6.39 -9.22 0.03
CA PHE A 115 6.42 -7.83 0.49
C PHE A 115 5.24 -7.02 -0.06
N ARG A 116 4.93 -7.17 -1.35
CA ARG A 116 3.73 -6.55 -1.96
C ARG A 116 2.45 -6.96 -1.25
N GLN A 117 2.27 -8.26 -0.99
CA GLN A 117 1.09 -8.77 -0.30
C GLN A 117 0.99 -8.23 1.14
N GLN A 118 2.10 -8.08 1.84
CA GLN A 118 2.14 -7.51 3.18
C GLN A 118 1.66 -6.06 3.20
N ILE A 119 2.13 -5.22 2.29
CA ILE A 119 1.69 -3.82 2.18
C ILE A 119 0.20 -3.73 1.83
N LEU A 120 -0.28 -4.55 0.90
CA LEU A 120 -1.70 -4.56 0.53
C LEU A 120 -2.59 -5.10 1.66
N LEU A 121 -2.12 -6.06 2.45
CA LEU A 121 -2.82 -6.52 3.64
C LEU A 121 -2.95 -5.40 4.67
N GLN A 122 -1.85 -4.73 5.01
CA GLN A 122 -1.85 -3.59 5.92
C GLN A 122 -2.82 -2.49 5.44
N ALA A 123 -2.79 -2.16 4.15
CA ALA A 123 -3.70 -1.18 3.57
C ALA A 123 -5.17 -1.61 3.71
N LYS A 124 -5.47 -2.89 3.50
CA LYS A 124 -6.82 -3.45 3.66
C LYS A 124 -7.29 -3.39 5.12
N GLU A 125 -6.43 -3.72 6.07
CA GLU A 125 -6.71 -3.61 7.51
C GLU A 125 -7.04 -2.16 7.88
N VAL A 126 -6.25 -1.19 7.42
CA VAL A 126 -6.52 0.23 7.67
C VAL A 126 -7.87 0.67 7.07
N CYS A 127 -8.22 0.20 5.87
CA CYS A 127 -9.52 0.49 5.26
C CYS A 127 -10.68 -0.08 6.10
N LEU A 128 -10.53 -1.29 6.62
CA LEU A 128 -11.54 -1.92 7.49
C LEU A 128 -11.68 -1.18 8.83
N ASP A 129 -10.56 -0.76 9.43
CA ASP A 129 -10.57 0.05 10.65
C ASP A 129 -11.32 1.37 10.44
N ILE A 130 -11.09 2.05 9.31
CA ILE A 130 -11.79 3.28 8.95
C ILE A 130 -13.30 3.05 8.88
N ILE A 131 -13.76 1.98 8.22
CA ILE A 131 -15.18 1.64 8.11
C ILE A 131 -15.78 1.37 9.49
N MET A 132 -15.06 0.62 10.34
CA MET A 132 -15.50 0.32 11.71
C MET A 132 -15.63 1.61 12.54
N LEU A 133 -14.60 2.45 12.56
CA LEU A 133 -14.56 3.70 13.32
C LEU A 133 -15.64 4.68 12.86
N GLN A 134 -15.99 4.72 11.59
CA GLN A 134 -17.08 5.54 11.07
C GLN A 134 -18.45 5.06 11.54
N ARG A 135 -18.70 3.75 11.50
CA ARG A 135 -19.95 3.19 12.04
C ARG A 135 -20.07 3.46 13.53
N GLN A 136 -18.96 3.33 14.26
CA GLN A 136 -18.89 3.66 15.68
C GLN A 136 -19.15 5.15 15.92
N GLN A 137 -18.59 6.03 15.07
CA GLN A 137 -18.84 7.48 15.18
C GLN A 137 -20.31 7.82 15.03
N ALA A 138 -21.00 7.25 14.04
CA ALA A 138 -22.43 7.47 13.85
C ALA A 138 -23.28 7.08 15.08
N LEU A 139 -22.95 5.96 15.73
CA LEU A 139 -23.61 5.53 16.96
C LEU A 139 -23.29 6.45 18.16
N LEU A 140 -22.03 6.90 18.25
CA LEU A 140 -21.60 7.82 19.31
C LEU A 140 -22.23 9.21 19.14
N ASP A 141 -22.41 9.69 17.92
CA ASP A 141 -23.05 10.96 17.63
C ASP A 141 -24.54 10.93 18.03
N GLU A 142 -25.25 9.82 17.76
CA GLU A 142 -26.62 9.62 18.20
C GLU A 142 -26.71 9.56 19.75
N ARG A 143 -25.80 8.78 20.38
CA ARG A 143 -25.74 8.68 21.84
C ARG A 143 -25.40 10.01 22.49
N LEU A 144 -24.51 10.80 21.89
CA LEU A 144 -24.15 12.15 22.37
C LEU A 144 -25.36 13.09 22.31
N LYS A 145 -26.09 13.09 21.20
CA LYS A 145 -27.32 13.88 21.06
C LYS A 145 -28.34 13.54 22.15
N ASN A 146 -28.59 12.26 22.37
CA ASN A 146 -29.51 11.81 23.40
C ASN A 146 -29.05 12.21 24.82
N ALA A 147 -27.73 12.13 25.10
CA ALA A 147 -27.17 12.54 26.38
C ALA A 147 -27.25 14.07 26.59
N GLU A 148 -27.08 14.86 25.54
CA GLU A 148 -27.25 16.32 25.58
C GLU A 148 -28.71 16.74 25.86
N GLU A 149 -29.66 16.10 25.17
CA GLU A 149 -31.10 16.32 25.41
C GLU A 149 -31.48 15.97 26.85
N LEU A 150 -30.99 14.83 27.35
CA LEU A 150 -31.24 14.38 28.71
C LEU A 150 -30.64 15.33 29.74
N SER A 151 -29.39 15.77 29.54
CA SER A 151 -28.72 16.75 30.41
C SER A 151 -29.49 18.08 30.48
N ALA A 152 -29.94 18.58 29.32
CA ALA A 152 -30.72 19.81 29.25
C ALA A 152 -32.09 19.69 29.97
N MET A 153 -32.73 18.53 29.85
CA MET A 153 -33.98 18.25 30.55
C MET A 153 -33.81 18.24 32.08
N TYR A 154 -32.78 17.54 32.59
CA TYR A 154 -32.52 17.46 34.03
C TYR A 154 -32.04 18.78 34.62
N THR A 155 -31.33 19.61 33.87
CA THR A 155 -30.97 20.97 34.29
C THR A 155 -32.23 21.83 34.51
N ARG A 156 -33.19 21.79 33.59
CA ARG A 156 -34.50 22.51 33.75
C ARG A 156 -35.29 22.00 34.95
N ARG A 157 -35.34 20.68 35.16
CA ARG A 157 -36.03 20.06 36.30
C ARG A 157 -35.37 20.41 37.64
N LEU A 158 -34.04 20.56 37.66
CA LEU A 158 -33.33 21.04 38.84
C LEU A 158 -33.70 22.49 39.19
N GLU A 159 -33.80 23.35 38.15
CA GLU A 159 -34.22 24.76 38.31
C GLU A 159 -35.64 24.92 38.83
N THR A 160 -36.53 23.97 38.45
CA THR A 160 -37.93 23.96 38.93
C THR A 160 -38.12 23.24 40.28
N GLY A 161 -37.04 22.64 40.81
CA GLY A 161 -37.08 21.85 42.05
C GLY A 161 -37.59 20.42 41.89
N ASP A 162 -37.80 19.96 40.65
CA ASP A 162 -38.35 18.62 40.32
C ASP A 162 -37.27 17.54 40.19
N ALA A 163 -35.97 17.90 40.25
CA ALA A 163 -34.87 16.96 40.21
C ALA A 163 -33.85 17.22 41.33
N ASN A 164 -33.14 16.14 41.71
CA ASN A 164 -32.09 16.21 42.71
C ASN A 164 -30.73 16.60 42.01
N ALA A 165 -29.93 17.41 42.69
CA ALA A 165 -28.60 17.81 42.22
C ALA A 165 -27.68 16.58 41.96
N LEU A 166 -27.80 15.52 42.77
CA LEU A 166 -27.01 14.28 42.59
C LEU A 166 -27.35 13.58 41.26
N GLU A 167 -28.65 13.52 40.90
CA GLU A 167 -29.14 12.92 39.64
C GLU A 167 -28.64 13.74 38.46
N THR A 168 -28.79 15.07 38.51
CA THR A 168 -28.29 15.98 37.45
C THR A 168 -26.81 15.83 37.26
N ASN A 169 -26.01 15.74 38.34
CA ASN A 169 -24.58 15.55 38.26
C ASN A 169 -24.20 14.20 37.61
N LYS A 170 -24.93 13.10 37.91
CA LYS A 170 -24.70 11.81 37.27
C LYS A 170 -24.92 11.88 35.76
N ILE A 171 -25.97 12.56 35.32
CA ILE A 171 -26.29 12.72 33.89
C ILE A 171 -25.24 13.58 33.21
N ASN A 172 -24.80 14.66 33.85
CA ASN A 172 -23.74 15.51 33.32
C ASN A 172 -22.40 14.73 33.22
N LEU A 173 -22.11 13.84 34.17
CA LEU A 173 -20.94 12.98 34.08
C LEU A 173 -21.03 11.99 32.90
N GLU A 174 -22.20 11.38 32.68
CA GLU A 174 -22.42 10.50 31.53
C GLU A 174 -22.30 11.26 30.22
N LEU A 175 -22.86 12.48 30.12
CA LEU A 175 -22.64 13.34 28.95
C LEU A 175 -21.16 13.61 28.68
N LEU A 176 -20.36 13.88 29.72
CA LEU A 176 -18.93 14.10 29.59
C LEU A 176 -18.21 12.85 29.09
N ASN A 177 -18.60 11.67 29.60
CA ASN A 177 -18.05 10.39 29.17
C ASN A 177 -18.31 10.14 27.69
N VAL A 178 -19.57 10.25 27.25
CA VAL A 178 -19.96 10.04 25.84
C VAL A 178 -19.26 11.04 24.92
N ARG A 179 -19.15 12.31 25.33
CA ARG A 179 -18.44 13.35 24.57
C ARG A 179 -16.94 13.01 24.43
N THR A 180 -16.36 12.46 25.47
CA THR A 180 -14.95 12.02 25.45
C THR A 180 -14.76 10.83 24.51
N GLU A 181 -15.64 9.81 24.60
CA GLU A 181 -15.62 8.66 23.68
C GLU A 181 -15.74 9.08 22.21
N ALA A 182 -16.68 9.97 21.89
CA ALA A 182 -16.86 10.48 20.53
C ALA A 182 -15.61 11.21 20.00
N ARG A 183 -14.97 12.04 20.85
CA ARG A 183 -13.72 12.72 20.48
C ARG A 183 -12.55 11.76 20.29
N MET A 184 -12.43 10.75 21.15
CA MET A 184 -11.39 9.72 21.01
C MET A 184 -11.58 8.93 19.73
N ASN A 185 -12.81 8.52 19.42
CA ASN A 185 -13.12 7.82 18.16
C ASN A 185 -12.82 8.68 16.93
N GLN A 186 -13.21 9.94 16.93
CA GLN A 186 -12.87 10.88 15.84
C GLN A 186 -11.36 11.06 15.65
N THR A 187 -10.61 11.10 16.76
CA THR A 187 -9.14 11.18 16.70
C THR A 187 -8.54 9.90 16.12
N ALA A 188 -9.04 8.73 16.52
CA ALA A 188 -8.62 7.44 15.96
C ALA A 188 -8.90 7.37 14.45
N LEU A 189 -10.08 7.80 14.02
CA LEU A 189 -10.46 7.87 12.60
C LEU A 189 -9.50 8.77 11.82
N ASN A 190 -9.21 9.97 12.32
CA ASN A 190 -8.27 10.89 11.67
C ASN A 190 -6.86 10.31 11.56
N ASN A 191 -6.42 9.56 12.57
CA ASN A 191 -5.11 8.90 12.54
C ASN A 191 -5.07 7.79 11.48
N LYS A 192 -6.15 6.99 11.36
CA LYS A 192 -6.24 5.96 10.32
C LYS A 192 -6.32 6.53 8.90
N LEU A 193 -6.99 7.65 8.72
CA LEU A 193 -6.98 8.37 7.43
C LEU A 193 -5.58 8.89 7.07
N LYS A 194 -4.82 9.39 8.05
CA LYS A 194 -3.42 9.78 7.83
C LYS A 194 -2.52 8.59 7.50
N GLU A 195 -2.70 7.45 8.19
CA GLU A 195 -1.98 6.21 7.90
C GLU A 195 -2.23 5.75 6.46
N LEU A 196 -3.48 5.77 6.02
CA LEU A 196 -3.85 5.43 4.65
C LEU A 196 -3.22 6.40 3.62
N LEU A 197 -3.17 7.69 3.93
CA LEU A 197 -2.51 8.69 3.09
C LEU A 197 -1.00 8.42 2.95
N VAL A 198 -0.33 8.05 4.05
CA VAL A 198 1.10 7.67 4.02
C VAL A 198 1.32 6.42 3.16
N LEU A 199 0.47 5.40 3.31
CA LEU A 199 0.52 4.19 2.48
C LEU A 199 0.34 4.52 0.99
N ASN A 200 -0.46 5.55 0.65
CA ASN A 200 -0.62 6.04 -0.73
C ASN A 200 0.51 7.01 -1.17
N GLY A 201 1.66 6.98 -0.51
CA GLY A 201 2.81 7.82 -0.86
C GLY A 201 2.58 9.33 -0.65
N ASN A 202 1.75 9.69 0.32
CA ASN A 202 1.28 11.06 0.62
C ASN A 202 0.51 11.72 -0.54
N GLN A 203 -0.03 10.93 -1.45
CA GLN A 203 -0.92 11.44 -2.49
C GLN A 203 -2.37 11.31 -2.03
N PRO A 204 -3.23 12.31 -2.30
CA PRO A 204 -4.64 12.21 -1.97
C PRO A 204 -5.26 11.03 -2.73
N LEU A 205 -6.04 10.23 -2.01
CA LEU A 205 -6.82 9.17 -2.63
C LEU A 205 -7.89 9.82 -3.51
N THR A 206 -7.87 9.48 -4.79
CA THR A 206 -8.92 9.92 -5.72
C THR A 206 -10.12 9.01 -5.57
N PRO A 207 -11.27 9.54 -5.09
CA PRO A 207 -12.51 8.79 -5.13
C PRO A 207 -12.83 8.43 -6.57
N GLY A 208 -13.44 7.30 -6.81
CA GLY A 208 -13.81 6.81 -8.15
C GLY A 208 -14.77 7.71 -8.96
N ARG A 209 -14.99 8.96 -8.55
CA ARG A 209 -15.54 10.10 -9.32
C ARG A 209 -15.43 11.39 -8.50
N PRO A 210 -14.82 12.48 -8.99
CA PRO A 210 -14.66 13.69 -8.20
C PRO A 210 -15.99 14.42 -8.03
N ARG A 211 -16.36 14.73 -6.79
CA ARG A 211 -17.20 15.90 -6.48
C ARG A 211 -16.25 17.05 -6.09
N PRO A 212 -16.45 18.26 -6.62
CA PRO A 212 -15.44 19.31 -6.51
C PRO A 212 -15.28 19.98 -5.14
N ASP A 213 -16.06 19.67 -4.12
CA ASP A 213 -16.16 20.53 -2.92
C ASP A 213 -16.11 19.87 -1.54
N THR A 214 -15.62 18.63 -1.39
CA THR A 214 -15.54 18.02 -0.05
C THR A 214 -14.18 17.44 0.25
N THR A 215 -13.64 17.76 1.45
CA THR A 215 -12.60 16.95 2.11
C THR A 215 -12.96 15.48 1.98
N PRO A 216 -12.01 14.58 1.64
CA PRO A 216 -12.32 13.18 1.41
C PRO A 216 -12.79 12.51 2.70
N ASP A 217 -14.10 12.47 2.89
CA ASP A 217 -14.76 11.60 3.85
C ASP A 217 -14.69 10.16 3.32
N ALA A 218 -14.68 9.16 4.22
CA ALA A 218 -14.68 7.78 3.78
C ALA A 218 -15.96 7.38 3.02
N GLN A 219 -17.06 8.16 3.15
CA GLN A 219 -18.23 8.08 2.26
C GLN A 219 -17.85 8.43 0.81
N THR A 220 -16.95 9.40 0.63
CA THR A 220 -16.43 9.80 -0.68
C THR A 220 -15.46 8.76 -1.27
N LEU A 221 -14.83 7.94 -0.42
CA LEU A 221 -13.90 6.87 -0.83
C LEU A 221 -14.63 5.58 -1.23
N GLY A 222 -15.97 5.52 -1.13
CA GLY A 222 -16.75 4.31 -1.43
C GLY A 222 -16.49 3.17 -0.46
N LEU A 223 -15.93 3.45 0.73
CA LEU A 223 -15.62 2.45 1.75
C LEU A 223 -16.84 2.06 2.60
N THR A 224 -18.02 2.64 2.31
CA THR A 224 -19.25 2.39 3.07
C THR A 224 -20.05 1.17 2.62
N GLU A 225 -19.77 0.63 1.45
CA GLU A 225 -20.48 -0.55 0.91
C GLU A 225 -19.69 -1.84 1.15
N TYR A 226 -19.70 -2.34 2.38
CA TYR A 226 -19.53 -3.77 2.59
C TYR A 226 -20.92 -4.40 2.64
N PRO A 227 -21.23 -5.41 1.80
CA PRO A 227 -22.48 -6.15 1.93
C PRO A 227 -22.56 -6.72 3.34
N ALA A 228 -23.66 -6.45 4.04
CA ALA A 228 -23.93 -7.07 5.32
C ALA A 228 -23.84 -8.58 5.12
N VAL A 229 -22.83 -9.22 5.70
CA VAL A 229 -22.77 -10.68 5.80
C VAL A 229 -23.97 -11.05 6.66
N PRO A 230 -24.96 -11.81 6.16
CA PRO A 230 -26.06 -12.27 6.98
C PRO A 230 -25.46 -13.09 8.11
N LEU A 231 -25.72 -12.68 9.36
CA LEU A 231 -25.40 -13.50 10.53
C LEU A 231 -26.12 -14.83 10.35
N PRO A 232 -25.47 -15.98 10.60
CA PRO A 232 -26.15 -17.26 10.63
C PRO A 232 -27.29 -17.17 11.64
N ALA A 233 -28.46 -17.70 11.28
CA ALA A 233 -29.70 -17.58 12.04
C ALA A 233 -29.72 -18.37 13.36
N ASP A 234 -28.59 -18.95 13.78
CA ASP A 234 -28.46 -19.83 14.94
C ASP A 234 -27.44 -19.24 15.94
N PHE A 235 -27.94 -18.23 16.70
CA PHE A 235 -27.45 -17.85 18.03
C PHE A 235 -28.64 -17.38 18.88
#